data_ec75a2157231ff450c1dfaadf0e6be7f
#
_entry.id   ec75a2157231ff450c1dfaadf0e6be7f
#
_cell.length_a   1.000
_cell.length_b   1.000
_cell.length_c   1.000
_cell.angle_alpha   90.00
_cell.angle_beta   90.00
_cell.angle_gamma   90.00
#
_symmetry.space_group_name_H-M   'P 1'
#
loop_
_entity.id
_entity.type
_entity.pdbx_description
1 polymer ?
#
loop_
_entity_poly.entity_id
_entity_poly.type
_entity_poly.pdbx_seq_one_letter_code
_entity_poly.pdbx_strand_id
1 'polypeptide(L)'
;ALMRLHVIYIWTHDSFRVGEDGPTHQPIEQEAQIRLMEHLHNHSGERSMVVLRPADGEDTIAAWKIALEEQRPVALILSRQNIKNLPTLSASRREEAMQSSKGAYIVMDSAKPKVVMIASGSEVSTLVEGAELLKKEGISVRVVDVPSEGLFRDQPKSYQEAVIPSDAIRYGMTSGLPVTLLGLVGSMENIHGLNHFGHSAPYKVLDKQ
;
A
#
# COMPACT_ATOMS: atom_id res chain seq x y z
N ALA A 1 4.95 9.00 -18.86
CA ALA A 1 6.13 8.11 -18.75
C ALA A 1 7.09 8.31 -19.92
N LEU A 2 6.73 7.96 -21.18
CA LEU A 2 7.66 8.05 -22.33
C LEU A 2 8.26 9.46 -22.54
N MET A 3 7.45 10.50 -22.44
CA MET A 3 7.88 11.89 -22.59
C MET A 3 8.62 12.43 -21.35
N ARG A 4 8.71 11.69 -20.26
CA ARG A 4 9.36 12.07 -18.99
C ARG A 4 8.85 13.40 -18.42
N LEU A 5 7.58 13.70 -18.63
CA LEU A 5 6.96 14.90 -18.08
C LEU A 5 6.60 14.67 -16.62
N HIS A 6 6.88 15.64 -15.76
CA HIS A 6 6.39 15.68 -14.40
C HIS A 6 4.90 15.98 -14.42
N VAL A 7 4.08 14.94 -14.27
CA VAL A 7 2.63 15.03 -14.20
C VAL A 7 2.18 14.28 -12.95
N ILE A 8 1.39 14.91 -12.11
CA ILE A 8 0.79 14.27 -10.94
C ILE A 8 -0.62 13.86 -11.32
N TYR A 9 -0.85 12.55 -11.42
CA TYR A 9 -2.16 11.95 -11.63
C TYR A 9 -2.79 11.67 -10.28
N ILE A 10 -4.03 12.12 -10.07
CA ILE A 10 -4.75 11.92 -8.83
C ILE A 10 -5.98 11.10 -9.14
N TRP A 11 -6.05 9.89 -8.58
CA TRP A 11 -7.23 9.04 -8.58
C TRP A 11 -7.77 8.94 -7.16
N THR A 12 -9.00 9.35 -6.97
CA THR A 12 -9.77 9.11 -5.76
C THR A 12 -10.61 7.86 -5.93
N HIS A 13 -11.19 7.34 -4.84
CA HIS A 13 -12.08 6.17 -4.89
C HIS A 13 -11.32 4.87 -5.21
N ASP A 14 -10.30 4.58 -4.44
CA ASP A 14 -9.26 3.56 -4.68
C ASP A 14 -9.69 2.10 -4.53
N SER A 15 -10.93 1.81 -4.13
CA SER A 15 -11.31 0.45 -3.75
C SER A 15 -12.81 0.17 -3.87
N PHE A 16 -13.22 -1.07 -3.54
CA PHE A 16 -14.61 -1.49 -3.46
C PHE A 16 -15.47 -0.68 -2.46
N ARG A 17 -14.85 0.09 -1.56
CA ARG A 17 -15.53 0.96 -0.60
C ARG A 17 -16.09 2.25 -1.22
N VAL A 18 -16.11 2.36 -2.53
CA VAL A 18 -16.82 3.47 -3.22
C VAL A 18 -18.28 3.51 -2.78
N GLY A 19 -18.94 2.36 -2.65
CA GLY A 19 -20.26 2.26 -2.06
C GLY A 19 -21.34 2.02 -3.11
N GLU A 20 -22.33 2.92 -3.20
CA GLU A 20 -23.59 2.70 -3.94
C GLU A 20 -23.56 3.19 -5.39
N ASP A 21 -22.39 3.50 -5.94
CA ASP A 21 -22.25 4.09 -7.28
C ASP A 21 -22.28 3.04 -8.43
N GLY A 22 -22.55 1.80 -8.10
CA GLY A 22 -22.63 0.70 -9.06
C GLY A 22 -21.30 -0.03 -9.28
N PRO A 23 -21.32 -1.26 -9.82
CA PRO A 23 -20.11 -2.08 -10.01
C PRO A 23 -19.12 -1.46 -11.01
N THR A 24 -19.58 -0.61 -11.93
CA THR A 24 -18.74 0.11 -12.89
C THR A 24 -17.84 1.18 -12.26
N HIS A 25 -18.08 1.53 -10.99
CA HIS A 25 -17.33 2.54 -10.23
C HIS A 25 -16.51 1.93 -9.09
N GLN A 26 -16.43 0.60 -9.02
CA GLN A 26 -15.64 -0.13 -8.04
C GLN A 26 -14.29 -0.52 -8.65
N PRO A 27 -13.18 0.22 -8.37
CA PRO A 27 -11.88 -0.07 -8.96
C PRO A 27 -11.25 -1.30 -8.28
N ILE A 28 -11.11 -2.37 -9.02
CA ILE A 28 -10.52 -3.63 -8.55
C ILE A 28 -9.18 -3.89 -9.24
N GLU A 29 -9.13 -3.77 -10.59
CA GLU A 29 -7.95 -4.05 -11.39
C GLU A 29 -7.09 -2.79 -11.65
N GLN A 30 -7.61 -1.59 -11.46
CA GLN A 30 -6.96 -0.34 -11.84
C GLN A 30 -5.64 -0.12 -11.10
N GLU A 31 -5.58 -0.42 -9.80
CA GLU A 31 -4.32 -0.30 -9.05
C GLU A 31 -3.24 -1.20 -9.65
N ALA A 32 -3.56 -2.47 -9.95
CA ALA A 32 -2.62 -3.39 -10.56
C ALA A 32 -2.11 -2.87 -11.92
N GLN A 33 -3.01 -2.33 -12.76
CA GLN A 33 -2.64 -1.74 -14.05
C GLN A 33 -1.72 -0.52 -13.90
N ILE A 34 -2.01 0.37 -12.95
CA ILE A 34 -1.19 1.56 -12.69
C ILE A 34 0.19 1.13 -12.17
N ARG A 35 0.25 0.16 -11.25
CA ARG A 35 1.52 -0.33 -10.68
C ARG A 35 2.41 -1.03 -11.70
N LEU A 36 1.88 -1.56 -12.81
CA LEU A 36 2.71 -2.07 -13.90
C LEU A 36 3.70 -1.01 -14.42
N MET A 37 3.34 0.28 -14.35
CA MET A 37 4.23 1.37 -14.77
C MET A 37 5.45 1.53 -13.86
N GLU A 38 5.42 1.05 -12.62
CA GLU A 38 6.58 1.03 -11.73
C GLU A 38 7.62 -0.02 -12.14
N HIS A 39 7.23 -1.04 -12.90
CA HIS A 39 8.14 -2.08 -13.39
C HIS A 39 8.79 -1.71 -14.72
N LEU A 40 8.23 -0.76 -15.45
CA LEU A 40 8.79 -0.28 -16.70
C LEU A 40 9.87 0.77 -16.44
N HIS A 41 11.04 0.60 -17.06
CA HIS A 41 12.12 1.58 -16.99
C HIS A 41 12.12 2.50 -18.22
N ASN A 42 12.42 3.76 -18.00
CA ASN A 42 12.63 4.73 -19.07
C ASN A 42 14.01 4.53 -19.73
N HIS A 43 14.29 5.28 -20.80
CA HIS A 43 15.57 5.18 -21.50
C HIS A 43 16.80 5.61 -20.69
N SER A 44 16.60 6.22 -19.52
CA SER A 44 17.68 6.56 -18.57
C SER A 44 17.88 5.49 -17.51
N GLY A 45 17.13 4.37 -17.57
CA GLY A 45 17.22 3.27 -16.61
C GLY A 45 16.45 3.50 -15.30
N GLU A 46 15.71 4.60 -15.18
CA GLU A 46 14.85 4.88 -14.02
C GLU A 46 13.46 4.27 -14.21
N ARG A 47 12.77 3.96 -13.12
CA ARG A 47 11.35 3.58 -13.20
C ARG A 47 10.55 4.67 -13.88
N SER A 48 9.65 4.28 -14.77
CA SER A 48 8.93 5.22 -15.62
C SER A 48 7.87 6.04 -14.90
N MET A 49 7.45 5.62 -13.72
CA MET A 49 6.43 6.26 -12.88
C MET A 49 6.65 5.92 -11.41
N VAL A 50 6.25 6.82 -10.53
CA VAL A 50 6.10 6.55 -9.09
C VAL A 50 4.61 6.41 -8.80
N VAL A 51 4.22 5.33 -8.12
CA VAL A 51 2.83 5.11 -7.69
C VAL A 51 2.79 5.17 -6.16
N LEU A 52 1.90 5.98 -5.62
CA LEU A 52 1.75 6.20 -4.18
C LEU A 52 0.30 5.96 -3.77
N ARG A 53 0.09 5.08 -2.80
CA ARG A 53 -1.21 4.81 -2.19
C ARG A 53 -1.08 4.96 -0.68
N PRO A 54 -1.27 6.20 -0.16
CA PRO A 54 -1.07 6.53 1.24
C PRO A 54 -2.13 5.90 2.14
N ALA A 55 -1.72 5.54 3.37
CA ALA A 55 -2.53 4.79 4.32
C ALA A 55 -3.27 5.67 5.35
N ASP A 56 -2.87 6.91 5.55
CA ASP A 56 -3.56 7.87 6.41
C ASP A 56 -3.29 9.33 6.01
N GLY A 57 -3.74 10.29 6.84
CA GLY A 57 -3.58 11.71 6.55
C GLY A 57 -2.12 12.16 6.52
N GLU A 58 -1.28 11.70 7.45
CA GLU A 58 0.13 12.04 7.49
C GLU A 58 0.91 11.41 6.33
N ASP A 59 0.54 10.20 5.97
CA ASP A 59 1.10 9.52 4.80
C ASP A 59 0.68 10.20 3.49
N THR A 60 -0.54 10.75 3.44
CA THR A 60 -1.00 11.58 2.31
C THR A 60 -0.16 12.85 2.17
N ILE A 61 0.20 13.50 3.27
CA ILE A 61 1.09 14.67 3.26
C ILE A 61 2.48 14.26 2.74
N ALA A 62 3.02 13.12 3.21
CA ALA A 62 4.29 12.59 2.71
C ALA A 62 4.23 12.26 1.22
N ALA A 63 3.15 11.64 0.75
CA ALA A 63 2.94 11.31 -0.65
C ALA A 63 2.88 12.56 -1.54
N TRP A 64 2.20 13.62 -1.09
CA TRP A 64 2.20 14.91 -1.79
C TRP A 64 3.60 15.54 -1.85
N LYS A 65 4.35 15.49 -0.75
CA LYS A 65 5.73 15.99 -0.74
C LYS A 65 6.59 15.24 -1.77
N ILE A 66 6.53 13.90 -1.78
CA ILE A 66 7.23 13.07 -2.76
C ILE A 66 6.79 13.46 -4.19
N ALA A 67 5.49 13.59 -4.43
CA ALA A 67 4.96 13.91 -5.75
C ALA A 67 5.42 15.28 -6.28
N LEU A 68 5.58 16.26 -5.40
CA LEU A 68 6.03 17.60 -5.77
C LEU A 68 7.55 17.68 -6.01
N GLU A 69 8.34 16.85 -5.32
CA GLU A 69 9.80 16.80 -5.43
C GLU A 69 10.29 15.86 -6.55
N GLU A 70 9.45 14.91 -6.96
CA GLU A 70 9.77 13.92 -8.00
C GLU A 70 9.84 14.61 -9.38
N GLN A 71 10.65 14.05 -10.29
CA GLN A 71 10.77 14.53 -11.67
C GLN A 71 10.04 13.62 -12.66
N ARG A 72 9.71 12.42 -12.27
CA ARG A 72 8.94 11.44 -13.05
C ARG A 72 7.44 11.68 -12.92
N PRO A 73 6.60 11.12 -13.79
CA PRO A 73 5.16 11.05 -13.55
C PRO A 73 4.86 10.37 -12.21
N VAL A 74 3.91 10.91 -11.46
CA VAL A 74 3.47 10.37 -10.16
C VAL A 74 1.99 10.06 -10.21
N ALA A 75 1.60 8.89 -9.72
CA ALA A 75 0.22 8.50 -9.47
C ALA A 75 -0.07 8.55 -7.97
N LEU A 76 -1.04 9.36 -7.57
CA LEU A 76 -1.60 9.37 -6.22
C LEU A 76 -2.94 8.63 -6.23
N ILE A 77 -3.03 7.50 -5.55
CA ILE A 77 -4.24 6.70 -5.42
C ILE A 77 -4.82 6.93 -4.03
N LEU A 78 -5.94 7.64 -3.96
CA LEU A 78 -6.52 8.13 -2.72
C LEU A 78 -7.88 7.47 -2.44
N SER A 79 -8.16 7.24 -1.17
CA SER A 79 -9.41 6.63 -0.72
C SER A 79 -10.57 7.63 -0.73
N ARG A 80 -11.79 7.13 -1.00
CA ARG A 80 -13.03 7.88 -0.84
C ARG A 80 -13.47 7.99 0.62
N GLN A 81 -13.38 6.90 1.37
CA GLN A 81 -13.81 6.83 2.75
C GLN A 81 -12.78 7.46 3.69
N ASN A 82 -13.25 7.93 4.83
CA ASN A 82 -12.36 8.41 5.89
C ASN A 82 -11.47 7.25 6.37
N ILE A 83 -10.18 7.48 6.40
CA ILE A 83 -9.17 6.52 6.87
C ILE A 83 -8.78 6.87 8.29
N LYS A 84 -8.61 5.87 9.14
CA LYS A 84 -8.10 6.04 10.51
C LYS A 84 -6.61 6.38 10.45
N ASN A 85 -6.17 7.26 11.35
CA ASN A 85 -4.74 7.47 11.54
C ASN A 85 -4.10 6.17 12.06
N LEU A 86 -2.93 5.86 11.53
CA LEU A 86 -2.12 4.73 11.98
C LEU A 86 -1.52 4.99 13.37
N PRO A 87 -1.19 3.95 14.13
CA PRO A 87 -0.49 4.10 15.40
C PRO A 87 0.88 4.74 15.19
N THR A 88 1.40 5.36 16.25
CA THR A 88 2.73 5.96 16.25
C THR A 88 3.67 5.06 17.05
N LEU A 89 4.80 4.66 16.45
CA LEU A 89 5.85 3.88 17.11
C LEU A 89 6.92 4.77 17.73
N SER A 90 7.10 5.97 17.21
CA SER A 90 8.10 6.96 17.63
C SER A 90 7.45 8.22 18.22
N ALA A 91 8.15 9.35 18.17
CA ALA A 91 7.63 10.59 18.70
C ALA A 91 6.53 11.24 17.84
N SER A 92 6.48 10.95 16.53
CA SER A 92 5.60 11.65 15.60
C SER A 92 5.19 10.76 14.42
N ARG A 93 3.86 10.61 14.22
CA ARG A 93 3.31 9.91 13.05
C ARG A 93 3.75 10.58 11.73
N ARG A 94 3.90 11.91 11.74
CA ARG A 94 4.41 12.67 10.58
C ARG A 94 5.84 12.27 10.21
N GLU A 95 6.72 12.15 11.19
CA GLU A 95 8.10 11.73 10.94
C GLU A 95 8.17 10.31 10.41
N GLU A 96 7.32 9.41 10.93
CA GLU A 96 7.21 8.05 10.43
C GLU A 96 6.71 8.02 8.99
N ALA A 97 5.67 8.78 8.67
CA ALA A 97 5.10 8.88 7.32
C ALA A 97 6.11 9.38 6.28
N MET A 98 7.08 10.22 6.66
CA MET A 98 8.14 10.64 5.73
C MET A 98 8.99 9.48 5.22
N GLN A 99 8.97 8.32 5.88
CA GLN A 99 9.61 7.09 5.39
C GLN A 99 8.93 6.52 4.13
N SER A 100 7.74 7.01 3.75
CA SER A 100 7.08 6.70 2.47
C SER A 100 7.98 7.03 1.26
N SER A 101 8.94 7.94 1.43
CA SER A 101 9.99 8.21 0.43
C SER A 101 10.88 7.01 0.13
N LYS A 102 10.93 6.02 1.04
CA LYS A 102 11.61 4.73 0.83
C LYS A 102 10.68 3.65 0.26
N GLY A 103 9.41 3.97 0.07
CA GLY A 103 8.40 3.12 -0.56
C GLY A 103 7.71 2.11 0.35
N ALA A 104 8.33 1.72 1.47
CA ALA A 104 7.73 0.90 2.52
C ALA A 104 8.37 1.19 3.86
N TYR A 105 7.59 1.07 4.93
CA TYR A 105 8.09 1.24 6.30
C TYR A 105 7.21 0.50 7.32
N ILE A 106 7.73 0.33 8.53
CA ILE A 106 7.07 -0.42 9.61
C ILE A 106 6.11 0.52 10.36
N VAL A 107 4.84 0.13 10.48
CA VAL A 107 3.80 0.85 11.23
C VAL A 107 3.42 0.19 12.54
N MET A 108 3.72 -1.09 12.69
CA MET A 108 3.61 -1.83 13.96
C MET A 108 4.71 -2.87 14.00
N ASP A 109 5.37 -3.05 15.13
CA ASP A 109 6.48 -3.99 15.23
C ASP A 109 6.37 -4.94 16.44
N SER A 110 7.03 -6.06 16.29
CA SER A 110 7.35 -7.02 17.35
C SER A 110 8.79 -7.50 17.13
N ALA A 111 9.52 -7.71 18.23
CA ALA A 111 10.86 -8.28 18.12
C ALA A 111 10.80 -9.66 17.44
N LYS A 112 11.55 -9.86 16.36
CA LYS A 112 11.57 -11.10 15.56
C LYS A 112 10.17 -11.54 15.14
N PRO A 113 9.50 -10.82 14.22
CA PRO A 113 8.14 -11.13 13.81
C PRO A 113 8.09 -12.51 13.12
N LYS A 114 7.18 -13.36 13.57
CA LYS A 114 6.84 -14.61 12.88
C LYS A 114 6.02 -14.35 11.61
N VAL A 115 5.17 -13.31 11.68
CA VAL A 115 4.30 -12.91 10.59
C VAL A 115 4.55 -11.45 10.25
N VAL A 116 4.72 -11.16 8.97
CA VAL A 116 4.76 -9.79 8.42
C VAL A 116 3.52 -9.59 7.57
N MET A 117 2.67 -8.65 7.98
CA MET A 117 1.45 -8.29 7.31
C MET A 117 1.70 -7.05 6.45
N ILE A 118 1.34 -7.10 5.17
CA ILE A 118 1.73 -6.13 4.15
C ILE A 118 0.49 -5.58 3.45
N ALA A 119 0.34 -4.27 3.43
CA ALA A 119 -0.71 -3.59 2.68
C ALA A 119 -0.27 -2.19 2.24
N SER A 120 -1.13 -1.51 1.50
CA SER A 120 -1.07 -0.09 1.20
C SER A 120 -2.46 0.53 1.34
N GLY A 121 -2.55 1.85 1.49
CA GLY A 121 -3.83 2.54 1.57
C GLY A 121 -4.66 2.14 2.78
N SER A 122 -5.98 2.12 2.62
CA SER A 122 -6.94 1.89 3.72
C SER A 122 -6.79 0.53 4.41
N GLU A 123 -6.24 -0.48 3.74
CA GLU A 123 -6.09 -1.83 4.27
C GLU A 123 -5.04 -1.91 5.38
N VAL A 124 -4.10 -0.96 5.45
CA VAL A 124 -3.07 -0.93 6.51
C VAL A 124 -3.72 -0.83 7.90
N SER A 125 -4.74 0.03 8.05
CA SER A 125 -5.46 0.14 9.33
C SER A 125 -6.19 -1.15 9.72
N THR A 126 -6.71 -1.88 8.73
CA THR A 126 -7.34 -3.20 8.94
C THR A 126 -6.31 -4.23 9.42
N LEU A 127 -5.11 -4.23 8.80
CA LEU A 127 -4.03 -5.11 9.24
C LEU A 127 -3.52 -4.77 10.64
N VAL A 128 -3.48 -3.49 11.01
CA VAL A 128 -3.13 -3.08 12.39
C VAL A 128 -4.12 -3.66 13.39
N GLU A 129 -5.43 -3.56 13.11
CA GLU A 129 -6.46 -4.15 13.97
C GLU A 129 -6.33 -5.68 14.04
N GLY A 130 -6.09 -6.35 12.93
CA GLY A 130 -5.83 -7.79 12.86
C GLY A 130 -4.58 -8.22 13.62
N ALA A 131 -3.49 -7.44 13.51
CA ALA A 131 -2.25 -7.68 14.24
C ALA A 131 -2.43 -7.60 15.76
N GLU A 132 -3.26 -6.67 16.26
CA GLU A 132 -3.59 -6.59 17.68
C GLU A 132 -4.34 -7.85 18.19
N LEU A 133 -5.16 -8.47 17.34
CA LEU A 133 -5.80 -9.74 17.69
C LEU A 133 -4.78 -10.88 17.75
N LEU A 134 -3.90 -10.99 16.75
CA LEU A 134 -2.85 -12.01 16.73
C LEU A 134 -1.87 -11.88 17.92
N LYS A 135 -1.54 -10.65 18.31
CA LYS A 135 -0.71 -10.40 19.50
C LYS A 135 -1.35 -10.93 20.79
N LYS A 136 -2.67 -10.82 20.93
CA LYS A 136 -3.40 -11.38 22.09
C LYS A 136 -3.30 -12.91 22.14
N GLU A 137 -3.16 -13.55 20.98
CA GLU A 137 -2.93 -15.01 20.87
C GLU A 137 -1.44 -15.38 20.99
N GLY A 138 -0.57 -14.43 21.35
CA GLY A 138 0.86 -14.67 21.55
C GLY A 138 1.68 -14.77 20.27
N ILE A 139 1.13 -14.35 19.12
CA ILE A 139 1.83 -14.37 17.83
C ILE A 139 2.56 -13.04 17.65
N SER A 140 3.88 -13.11 17.38
CA SER A 140 4.68 -11.91 17.06
C SER A 140 4.44 -11.46 15.63
N VAL A 141 3.92 -10.23 15.47
CA VAL A 141 3.48 -9.68 14.19
C VAL A 141 4.13 -8.33 13.94
N ARG A 142 4.49 -8.11 12.69
CA ARG A 142 4.86 -6.80 12.14
C ARG A 142 3.83 -6.40 11.09
N VAL A 143 3.44 -5.12 11.06
CA VAL A 143 2.66 -4.54 9.96
C VAL A 143 3.53 -3.56 9.21
N VAL A 144 3.53 -3.71 7.88
CA VAL A 144 4.30 -2.89 6.95
C VAL A 144 3.32 -2.17 6.02
N ASP A 145 3.43 -0.85 5.99
CA ASP A 145 2.80 -0.04 4.97
C ASP A 145 3.72 0.05 3.75
N VAL A 146 3.17 -0.18 2.55
CA VAL A 146 3.89 -0.11 1.29
C VAL A 146 3.21 0.89 0.35
N PRO A 147 3.31 2.19 0.62
CA PRO A 147 2.71 3.20 -0.26
C PRO A 147 3.24 3.13 -1.69
N SER A 148 4.51 2.73 -1.91
CA SER A 148 5.10 2.59 -3.24
C SER A 148 6.02 1.38 -3.34
N GLU A 149 5.58 0.33 -4.04
CA GLU A 149 6.43 -0.85 -4.27
C GLU A 149 7.68 -0.50 -5.08
N GLY A 150 7.55 0.37 -6.09
CA GLY A 150 8.68 0.77 -6.93
C GLY A 150 9.80 1.43 -6.14
N LEU A 151 9.48 2.42 -5.31
CA LEU A 151 10.46 3.08 -4.44
C LEU A 151 11.08 2.12 -3.43
N PHE A 152 10.31 1.15 -2.91
CA PHE A 152 10.83 0.15 -1.99
C PHE A 152 11.82 -0.79 -2.66
N ARG A 153 11.54 -1.22 -3.88
CA ARG A 153 12.45 -2.10 -4.64
C ARG A 153 13.76 -1.42 -5.02
N ASP A 154 13.77 -0.09 -5.11
CA ASP A 154 14.97 0.70 -5.38
C ASP A 154 15.84 0.88 -4.12
N GLN A 155 15.35 0.51 -2.93
CA GLN A 155 16.14 0.55 -1.70
C GLN A 155 17.21 -0.55 -1.67
N PRO A 156 18.31 -0.35 -0.91
CA PRO A 156 19.29 -1.41 -0.66
C PRO A 156 18.62 -2.69 -0.11
N LYS A 157 19.16 -3.86 -0.49
CA LYS A 157 18.63 -5.16 0.00
C LYS A 157 18.60 -5.26 1.52
N SER A 158 19.57 -4.65 2.20
CA SER A 158 19.59 -4.58 3.66
C SER A 158 18.38 -3.85 4.25
N TYR A 159 17.91 -2.77 3.59
CA TYR A 159 16.71 -2.07 4.01
C TYR A 159 15.45 -2.92 3.72
N GLN A 160 15.38 -3.50 2.52
CA GLN A 160 14.25 -4.37 2.15
C GLN A 160 14.10 -5.52 3.16
N GLU A 161 15.20 -6.18 3.51
CA GLU A 161 15.22 -7.27 4.47
C GLU A 161 14.92 -6.81 5.92
N ALA A 162 15.36 -5.63 6.31
CA ALA A 162 15.03 -5.06 7.61
C ALA A 162 13.54 -4.77 7.77
N VAL A 163 12.85 -4.35 6.69
CA VAL A 163 11.42 -4.04 6.68
C VAL A 163 10.58 -5.30 6.51
N ILE A 164 10.89 -6.12 5.50
CA ILE A 164 10.18 -7.37 5.16
C ILE A 164 11.19 -8.54 5.20
N PRO A 165 11.45 -9.13 6.39
CA PRO A 165 12.38 -10.23 6.54
C PRO A 165 12.00 -11.45 5.69
N SER A 166 13.00 -12.10 5.11
CA SER A 166 12.80 -13.27 4.23
C SER A 166 12.44 -14.54 5.00
N ASP A 167 12.76 -14.61 6.28
CA ASP A 167 12.52 -15.76 7.17
C ASP A 167 11.14 -15.71 7.86
N ALA A 168 10.37 -14.62 7.71
CA ALA A 168 9.04 -14.49 8.26
C ALA A 168 7.96 -14.97 7.27
N ILE A 169 6.84 -15.46 7.81
CA ILE A 169 5.63 -15.70 7.02
C ILE A 169 5.10 -14.33 6.56
N ARG A 170 4.91 -14.17 5.25
CA ARG A 170 4.38 -12.93 4.68
C ARG A 170 2.91 -13.11 4.35
N TYR A 171 2.10 -12.16 4.77
CA TYR A 171 0.68 -12.09 4.47
C TYR A 171 0.35 -10.73 3.86
N GLY A 172 -0.39 -10.70 2.77
CA GLY A 172 -0.82 -9.49 2.08
C GLY A 172 -2.32 -9.27 2.14
N MET A 173 -2.74 -8.02 2.21
CA MET A 173 -4.15 -7.63 2.07
C MET A 173 -4.27 -6.46 1.10
N THR A 174 -5.19 -6.58 0.15
CA THR A 174 -5.56 -5.51 -0.78
C THR A 174 -7.05 -5.56 -1.08
N SER A 175 -7.67 -4.42 -1.27
CA SER A 175 -9.05 -4.30 -1.75
C SER A 175 -9.19 -4.43 -3.27
N GLY A 176 -8.08 -4.63 -3.97
CA GLY A 176 -8.01 -4.91 -5.40
C GLY A 176 -7.54 -6.33 -5.70
N LEU A 177 -6.94 -6.53 -6.87
CA LEU A 177 -6.43 -7.83 -7.30
C LEU A 177 -5.23 -8.27 -6.45
N PRO A 178 -5.21 -9.53 -5.96
CA PRO A 178 -4.10 -10.08 -5.17
C PRO A 178 -2.73 -9.96 -5.85
N VAL A 179 -2.69 -10.00 -7.18
CA VAL A 179 -1.44 -9.87 -7.95
C VAL A 179 -0.67 -8.59 -7.62
N THR A 180 -1.34 -7.55 -7.16
CA THR A 180 -0.72 -6.28 -6.75
C THR A 180 0.36 -6.47 -5.67
N LEU A 181 0.19 -7.43 -4.77
CA LEU A 181 1.12 -7.70 -3.66
C LEU A 181 2.00 -8.93 -3.87
N LEU A 182 1.82 -9.67 -4.99
CA LEU A 182 2.53 -10.93 -5.21
C LEU A 182 4.04 -10.79 -5.12
N GLY A 183 4.58 -9.71 -5.65
CA GLY A 183 6.01 -9.46 -5.64
C GLY A 183 6.61 -9.20 -4.25
N LEU A 184 5.81 -8.80 -3.28
CA LEU A 184 6.21 -8.55 -1.89
C LEU A 184 5.98 -9.77 -1.01
N VAL A 185 4.86 -10.46 -1.20
CA VAL A 185 4.44 -11.61 -0.39
C VAL A 185 5.08 -12.90 -0.85
N GLY A 186 5.17 -13.11 -2.16
CA GLY A 186 5.81 -14.27 -2.78
C GLY A 186 4.89 -15.46 -3.04
N SER A 187 3.66 -15.49 -2.49
CA SER A 187 2.66 -16.53 -2.74
C SER A 187 1.27 -15.94 -2.81
N MET A 188 0.49 -16.30 -3.82
CA MET A 188 -0.90 -15.89 -3.97
C MET A 188 -1.80 -16.41 -2.85
N GLU A 189 -1.49 -17.56 -2.27
CA GLU A 189 -2.26 -18.17 -1.17
C GLU A 189 -2.21 -17.34 0.11
N ASN A 190 -1.17 -16.53 0.26
CA ASN A 190 -0.98 -15.66 1.41
C ASN A 190 -1.47 -14.22 1.16
N ILE A 191 -2.23 -13.98 0.10
CA ILE A 191 -2.76 -12.66 -0.23
C ILE A 191 -4.28 -12.70 -0.23
N HIS A 192 -4.87 -11.92 0.66
CA HIS A 192 -6.31 -11.66 0.64
C HIS A 192 -6.60 -10.46 -0.26
N GLY A 193 -7.53 -10.62 -1.19
CA GLY A 193 -7.93 -9.58 -2.13
C GLY A 193 -9.15 -10.00 -2.94
N LEU A 194 -9.63 -9.13 -3.81
CA LEU A 194 -10.77 -9.40 -4.66
C LEU A 194 -10.31 -9.94 -6.02
N ASN A 195 -10.89 -11.06 -6.45
CA ASN A 195 -10.65 -11.66 -7.76
C ASN A 195 -11.88 -11.54 -8.69
N HIS A 196 -12.84 -10.70 -8.34
CA HIS A 196 -14.06 -10.43 -9.08
C HIS A 196 -14.36 -8.92 -9.05
N PHE A 197 -15.20 -8.46 -9.97
CA PHE A 197 -15.67 -7.06 -9.96
C PHE A 197 -16.44 -6.75 -8.68
N GLY A 198 -16.35 -5.49 -8.25
CA GLY A 198 -17.03 -5.03 -7.05
C GLY A 198 -18.55 -4.99 -7.17
N HIS A 199 -19.22 -4.90 -6.05
CA HIS A 199 -20.66 -4.81 -5.92
C HIS A 199 -21.08 -3.41 -5.46
N SER A 200 -22.35 -3.04 -5.73
CA SER A 200 -22.93 -1.79 -5.27
C SER A 200 -23.73 -2.02 -4.00
N ALA A 201 -23.28 -1.44 -2.90
CA ALA A 201 -23.98 -1.43 -1.61
C ALA A 201 -23.39 -0.35 -0.70
N PRO A 202 -24.03 0.02 0.42
CA PRO A 202 -23.38 0.84 1.44
C PRO A 202 -22.04 0.21 1.84
N TYR A 203 -20.97 1.02 1.91
CA TYR A 203 -19.60 0.50 2.12
C TYR A 203 -19.46 -0.41 3.35
N LYS A 204 -20.23 -0.13 4.43
CA LYS A 204 -20.27 -0.99 5.64
C LYS A 204 -20.84 -2.38 5.41
N VAL A 205 -21.62 -2.56 4.33
CA VAL A 205 -22.12 -3.88 3.92
C VAL A 205 -21.05 -4.61 3.12
N LEU A 206 -20.38 -3.87 2.22
CA LEU A 206 -19.29 -4.39 1.41
C LEU A 206 -18.09 -4.83 2.28
N ASP A 207 -17.80 -4.12 3.37
CA ASP A 207 -16.73 -4.48 4.32
C ASP A 207 -16.96 -5.83 5.05
N LYS A 208 -18.15 -6.43 4.94
CA LYS A 208 -18.50 -7.70 5.60
C LYS A 208 -18.44 -8.91 4.64
N GLN A 209 -18.23 -8.67 3.38
CA GLN A 209 -18.10 -9.71 2.36
C GLN A 209 -16.65 -10.19 2.20
#